data_625d89f076eddc55b443690068640376
#
_entry.id   625d89f076eddc55b443690068640376
#
_cell.length_a   1.000
_cell.length_b   1.000
_cell.length_c   1.000
_cell.angle_alpha   90.00
_cell.angle_beta   90.00
_cell.angle_gamma   90.00
#
_symmetry.space_group_name_H-M   'P 1'
#
loop_
_entity.id
_entity.type
_entity.pdbx_description
1 polymer ?
#
loop_
_entity_poly.entity_id
_entity_poly.type
_entity_poly.pdbx_seq_one_letter_code
_entity_poly.pdbx_strand_id
1 'polypeptide(L)'
;YDGNAQAIRIITKLQRLNLSYFQIIAVLKYTRGAFENKPDNSDSLNYLKKKPGFYYSEKDLVEKIQTTLNIKAGHRFPITYIMEAADDISYLTADLEDSVEKGILSLDEVYNIITSECTKQNEEFLLEIINKQYEKAKKNDEPYQFNMFFTFLRVTLVTNFVKHVSDVFIKNHKAIFEGSFNHALLEYDKTSKYYKA
;
A
#
# COMPACT_ATOMS: atom_id res chain seq x y z
N TYR A 1 4.25 -11.17 17.11
CA TYR A 1 3.31 -10.05 16.92
C TYR A 1 3.34 -9.61 15.45
N ASP A 2 2.19 -9.50 14.82
CA ASP A 2 2.05 -9.03 13.42
C ASP A 2 0.94 -7.96 13.36
N GLY A 3 1.25 -6.79 12.77
CA GLY A 3 0.34 -5.66 12.69
C GLY A 3 -0.94 -5.95 11.91
N ASN A 4 -0.86 -6.78 10.85
CA ASN A 4 -2.03 -7.12 10.05
C ASN A 4 -3.03 -8.00 10.84
N ALA A 5 -2.54 -9.02 11.55
CA ALA A 5 -3.38 -9.84 12.41
C ALA A 5 -3.94 -9.04 13.59
N GLN A 6 -3.15 -8.10 14.13
CA GLN A 6 -3.59 -7.22 15.20
C GLN A 6 -4.70 -6.26 14.77
N ALA A 7 -4.72 -5.81 13.51
CA ALA A 7 -5.77 -4.94 13.00
C ALA A 7 -7.17 -5.54 13.17
N ILE A 8 -7.35 -6.81 12.76
CA ILE A 8 -8.64 -7.51 12.94
C ILE A 8 -9.03 -7.59 14.42
N ARG A 9 -8.06 -7.92 15.31
CA ARG A 9 -8.30 -7.99 16.75
C ARG A 9 -8.68 -6.63 17.33
N ILE A 10 -8.01 -5.54 16.93
CA ILE A 10 -8.29 -4.20 17.41
C ILE A 10 -9.74 -3.82 17.08
N ILE A 11 -10.13 -3.92 15.81
CA ILE A 11 -11.46 -3.45 15.37
C ILE A 11 -12.61 -4.31 15.92
N THR A 12 -12.38 -5.61 16.13
CA THR A 12 -13.45 -6.54 16.51
C THR A 12 -13.53 -6.82 18.01
N LYS A 13 -12.39 -6.84 18.71
CA LYS A 13 -12.33 -7.26 20.13
C LYS A 13 -11.97 -6.11 21.08
N LEU A 14 -10.96 -5.30 20.73
CA LEU A 14 -10.45 -4.27 21.64
C LEU A 14 -11.28 -3.00 21.57
N GLN A 15 -11.48 -2.44 20.39
CA GLN A 15 -12.30 -1.25 20.18
C GLN A 15 -13.79 -1.57 19.99
N ARG A 16 -14.13 -2.82 19.66
CA ARG A 16 -15.50 -3.30 19.44
C ARG A 16 -16.28 -2.38 18.48
N LEU A 17 -15.62 -1.97 17.40
CA LEU A 17 -16.27 -1.18 16.38
C LEU A 17 -17.39 -2.03 15.75
N ASN A 18 -18.59 -1.48 15.70
CA ASN A 18 -19.74 -2.15 15.13
C ASN A 18 -19.70 -2.10 13.59
N LEU A 19 -18.68 -2.73 13.01
CA LEU A 19 -18.47 -2.78 11.57
C LEU A 19 -19.24 -3.93 10.93
N SER A 20 -19.70 -3.73 9.70
CA SER A 20 -20.26 -4.81 8.89
C SER A 20 -19.18 -5.83 8.52
N TYR A 21 -19.60 -7.05 8.18
CA TYR A 21 -18.69 -8.09 7.69
C TYR A 21 -17.89 -7.63 6.47
N PHE A 22 -18.50 -6.86 5.59
CA PHE A 22 -17.86 -6.26 4.43
C PHE A 22 -16.69 -5.35 4.83
N GLN A 23 -16.86 -4.50 5.83
CA GLN A 23 -15.83 -3.60 6.32
C GLN A 23 -14.69 -4.36 7.03
N ILE A 24 -15.04 -5.36 7.85
CA ILE A 24 -14.03 -6.17 8.55
C ILE A 24 -13.15 -6.93 7.55
N ILE A 25 -13.76 -7.61 6.56
CA ILE A 25 -13.00 -8.41 5.60
C ILE A 25 -12.15 -7.53 4.66
N ALA A 26 -12.57 -6.29 4.39
CA ALA A 26 -11.81 -5.34 3.58
C ALA A 26 -10.46 -4.98 4.21
N VAL A 27 -10.32 -5.07 5.53
CA VAL A 27 -9.05 -4.84 6.26
C VAL A 27 -8.14 -6.08 6.27
N LEU A 28 -8.65 -7.27 5.94
CA LEU A 28 -7.89 -8.52 5.96
C LEU A 28 -6.90 -8.59 4.79
N LYS A 29 -5.74 -7.94 4.92
CA LYS A 29 -4.69 -7.86 3.89
C LYS A 29 -4.12 -9.23 3.53
N TYR A 30 -3.87 -10.09 4.53
CA TYR A 30 -3.37 -11.45 4.36
C TYR A 30 -4.40 -12.47 4.82
N THR A 31 -4.50 -13.58 4.08
CA THR A 31 -5.59 -14.54 4.26
C THR A 31 -5.23 -15.74 5.11
N ARG A 32 -3.97 -15.84 5.57
CA ARG A 32 -3.46 -16.92 6.41
C ARG A 32 -3.67 -16.65 7.90
N GLY A 33 -4.15 -17.63 8.66
CA GLY A 33 -4.16 -17.57 10.12
C GLY A 33 -2.74 -17.65 10.70
N ALA A 34 -2.49 -16.96 11.82
CA ALA A 34 -1.17 -16.98 12.49
C ALA A 34 -0.76 -18.36 13.04
N PHE A 35 -1.71 -19.29 13.13
CA PHE A 35 -1.54 -20.67 13.55
C PHE A 35 -1.26 -21.65 12.39
N GLU A 36 -1.30 -21.16 11.16
CA GLU A 36 -1.01 -21.92 9.95
C GLU A 36 0.45 -21.76 9.52
N ASN A 37 1.00 -22.78 8.88
CA ASN A 37 2.36 -22.70 8.33
C ASN A 37 2.44 -21.67 7.19
N LYS A 38 3.61 -21.05 7.04
CA LYS A 38 3.89 -20.19 5.89
C LYS A 38 3.81 -21.03 4.60
N PRO A 39 3.15 -20.53 3.54
CA PRO A 39 3.05 -21.27 2.28
C PRO A 39 4.41 -21.46 1.61
N ASP A 40 4.52 -22.53 0.85
CA ASP A 40 5.63 -22.77 -0.04
C ASP A 40 5.54 -21.86 -1.30
N ASN A 41 6.64 -21.70 -1.99
CA ASN A 41 6.68 -20.92 -3.23
C ASN A 41 5.80 -21.51 -4.36
N SER A 42 5.42 -22.78 -4.24
CA SER A 42 4.51 -23.47 -5.18
C SER A 42 3.02 -23.16 -4.93
N ASP A 43 2.65 -22.57 -3.80
CA ASP A 43 1.26 -22.16 -3.54
C ASP A 43 0.88 -21.01 -4.47
N SER A 44 -0.16 -21.21 -5.26
CA SER A 44 -0.67 -20.21 -6.21
C SER A 44 -1.15 -18.90 -5.55
N LEU A 45 -1.37 -18.91 -4.22
CA LEU A 45 -1.77 -17.76 -3.41
C LEU A 45 -0.71 -17.39 -2.36
N ASN A 46 0.56 -17.69 -2.63
CA ASN A 46 1.65 -17.49 -1.68
C ASN A 46 1.81 -16.03 -1.25
N TYR A 47 1.59 -15.05 -2.15
CA TYR A 47 1.62 -13.62 -1.82
C TYR A 47 0.53 -13.27 -0.79
N LEU A 48 -0.69 -13.73 -1.00
CA LEU A 48 -1.83 -13.45 -0.12
C LEU A 48 -1.68 -14.08 1.26
N LYS A 49 -0.82 -15.10 1.38
CA LYS A 49 -0.57 -15.87 2.60
C LYS A 49 0.82 -15.62 3.20
N LYS A 50 1.62 -14.69 2.64
CA LYS A 50 3.03 -14.47 3.06
C LYS A 50 3.17 -14.04 4.52
N LYS A 51 2.18 -13.33 5.08
CA LYS A 51 2.11 -12.91 6.49
C LYS A 51 0.81 -13.40 7.14
N PRO A 52 0.74 -13.42 8.48
CA PRO A 52 -0.51 -13.66 9.20
C PRO A 52 -1.51 -12.53 8.98
N GLY A 53 -2.78 -12.88 8.78
CA GLY A 53 -3.88 -11.92 8.65
C GLY A 53 -4.79 -11.87 9.88
N PHE A 54 -4.83 -12.94 10.69
CA PHE A 54 -5.66 -13.01 11.90
C PHE A 54 -5.08 -14.03 12.89
N TYR A 55 -5.38 -13.85 14.18
CA TYR A 55 -5.01 -14.80 15.22
C TYR A 55 -6.07 -15.91 15.38
N TYR A 56 -5.72 -16.95 16.12
CA TYR A 56 -6.62 -18.06 16.40
C TYR A 56 -7.94 -17.62 17.05
N SER A 57 -7.89 -16.59 17.91
CA SER A 57 -9.07 -16.02 18.58
C SER A 57 -10.08 -15.35 17.65
N GLU A 58 -9.69 -15.01 16.43
CA GLU A 58 -10.56 -14.42 15.40
C GLU A 58 -10.96 -15.40 14.31
N LYS A 59 -10.49 -16.67 14.37
CA LYS A 59 -10.74 -17.71 13.36
C LYS A 59 -12.24 -17.87 13.04
N ASP A 60 -13.05 -18.15 14.05
CA ASP A 60 -14.48 -18.39 13.86
C ASP A 60 -15.21 -17.19 13.23
N LEU A 61 -14.79 -15.98 13.60
CA LEU A 61 -15.32 -14.76 13.01
C LEU A 61 -14.96 -14.65 11.54
N VAL A 62 -13.68 -14.86 11.18
CA VAL A 62 -13.21 -14.77 9.79
C VAL A 62 -13.90 -15.83 8.93
N GLU A 63 -13.99 -17.08 9.39
CA GLU A 63 -14.69 -18.16 8.69
C GLU A 63 -16.18 -17.85 8.50
N LYS A 64 -16.84 -17.30 9.52
CA LYS A 64 -18.25 -16.86 9.42
C LYS A 64 -18.41 -15.75 8.37
N ILE A 65 -17.50 -14.76 8.35
CA ILE A 65 -17.53 -13.67 7.35
C ILE A 65 -17.34 -14.24 5.94
N GLN A 66 -16.33 -15.09 5.75
CA GLN A 66 -16.04 -15.71 4.46
C GLN A 66 -17.24 -16.53 3.95
N THR A 67 -17.86 -17.32 4.79
CA THR A 67 -19.05 -18.10 4.46
C THR A 67 -20.22 -17.19 4.08
N THR A 68 -20.47 -16.15 4.88
CA THR A 68 -21.59 -15.20 4.64
C THR A 68 -21.44 -14.43 3.34
N LEU A 69 -20.20 -14.07 2.99
CA LEU A 69 -19.88 -13.29 1.78
C LEU A 69 -19.47 -14.18 0.58
N ASN A 70 -19.59 -15.50 0.73
CA ASN A 70 -19.20 -16.49 -0.28
C ASN A 70 -17.74 -16.33 -0.78
N ILE A 71 -16.81 -16.04 0.15
CA ILE A 71 -15.39 -15.92 -0.13
C ILE A 71 -14.74 -17.28 0.14
N LYS A 72 -14.06 -17.86 -0.83
CA LYS A 72 -13.33 -19.11 -0.66
C LYS A 72 -12.16 -18.94 0.31
N ALA A 73 -11.84 -19.98 1.07
CA ALA A 73 -10.70 -19.99 1.98
C ALA A 73 -9.38 -19.63 1.22
N GLY A 74 -8.56 -18.78 1.81
CA GLY A 74 -7.33 -18.31 1.20
C GLY A 74 -7.48 -17.22 0.13
N HIS A 75 -8.68 -16.88 -0.29
CA HIS A 75 -8.92 -15.81 -1.26
C HIS A 75 -9.06 -14.47 -0.54
N ARG A 76 -8.54 -13.42 -1.18
CA ARG A 76 -8.64 -12.04 -0.69
C ARG A 76 -9.93 -11.40 -1.22
N PHE A 77 -10.58 -10.61 -0.36
CA PHE A 77 -11.75 -9.84 -0.76
C PHE A 77 -11.36 -8.70 -1.72
N PRO A 78 -12.10 -8.41 -2.81
CA PRO A 78 -11.70 -7.45 -3.82
C PRO A 78 -11.35 -6.05 -3.30
N ILE A 79 -12.12 -5.50 -2.35
CA ILE A 79 -11.86 -4.17 -1.78
C ILE A 79 -10.54 -4.11 -1.01
N THR A 80 -10.04 -5.22 -0.49
CA THR A 80 -8.77 -5.27 0.23
C THR A 80 -7.57 -4.91 -0.67
N TYR A 81 -7.64 -5.18 -1.96
CA TYR A 81 -6.60 -4.76 -2.90
C TYR A 81 -6.55 -3.23 -3.04
N ILE A 82 -7.72 -2.59 -3.04
CA ILE A 82 -7.82 -1.12 -3.08
C ILE A 82 -7.32 -0.52 -1.77
N MET A 83 -7.69 -1.11 -0.63
CA MET A 83 -7.20 -0.68 0.69
C MET A 83 -5.68 -0.78 0.79
N GLU A 84 -5.09 -1.90 0.37
CA GLU A 84 -3.63 -2.09 0.34
C GLU A 84 -2.94 -1.02 -0.53
N ALA A 85 -3.43 -0.79 -1.75
CA ALA A 85 -2.86 0.21 -2.63
C ALA A 85 -3.02 1.64 -2.09
N ALA A 86 -4.14 1.97 -1.46
CA ALA A 86 -4.35 3.27 -0.82
C ALA A 86 -3.40 3.49 0.36
N ASP A 87 -3.17 2.46 1.18
CA ASP A 87 -2.21 2.47 2.27
C ASP A 87 -0.79 2.75 1.76
N ASP A 88 -0.31 1.95 0.81
CA ASP A 88 1.02 2.08 0.22
C ASP A 88 1.22 3.47 -0.45
N ILE A 89 0.22 3.98 -1.20
CA ILE A 89 0.28 5.29 -1.84
C ILE A 89 0.28 6.44 -0.81
N SER A 90 -0.44 6.31 0.28
CA SER A 90 -0.54 7.35 1.31
C SER A 90 0.78 7.59 2.03
N TYR A 91 1.61 6.58 2.15
CA TYR A 91 2.89 6.63 2.87
C TYR A 91 4.12 6.89 1.99
N LEU A 92 3.95 7.07 0.65
CA LEU A 92 5.06 7.25 -0.30
C LEU A 92 6.08 8.34 0.08
N THR A 93 5.63 9.44 0.69
CA THR A 93 6.50 10.59 1.02
C THR A 93 6.61 10.87 2.51
N ALA A 94 5.88 10.15 3.35
CA ALA A 94 5.69 10.48 4.76
C ALA A 94 7.00 10.53 5.57
N ASP A 95 7.86 9.53 5.42
CA ASP A 95 9.13 9.47 6.16
C ASP A 95 10.10 10.59 5.75
N LEU A 96 10.11 10.95 4.47
CA LEU A 96 10.94 12.03 3.94
C LEU A 96 10.43 13.39 4.42
N GLU A 97 9.12 13.61 4.36
CA GLU A 97 8.46 14.82 4.88
C GLU A 97 8.72 14.99 6.38
N ASP A 98 8.53 13.95 7.16
CA ASP A 98 8.82 13.90 8.59
C ASP A 98 10.30 14.22 8.90
N SER A 99 11.23 13.75 8.09
CA SER A 99 12.66 14.01 8.29
C SER A 99 13.02 15.48 8.17
N VAL A 100 12.37 16.19 7.25
CA VAL A 100 12.58 17.64 7.06
C VAL A 100 11.81 18.43 8.12
N GLU A 101 10.56 18.05 8.41
CA GLU A 101 9.77 18.72 9.44
C GLU A 101 10.44 18.68 10.82
N LYS A 102 11.08 17.56 11.16
CA LYS A 102 11.83 17.38 12.41
C LYS A 102 13.23 17.97 12.38
N GLY A 103 13.66 18.60 11.26
CA GLY A 103 14.97 19.20 11.11
C GLY A 103 16.13 18.18 11.11
N ILE A 104 15.86 16.92 10.79
CA ILE A 104 16.89 15.87 10.65
C ILE A 104 17.64 16.06 9.33
N LEU A 105 16.92 16.41 8.27
CA LEU A 105 17.46 16.75 6.95
C LEU A 105 16.89 18.09 6.49
N SER A 106 17.66 18.83 5.71
CA SER A 106 17.13 19.97 4.97
C SER A 106 16.42 19.53 3.69
N LEU A 107 15.59 20.39 3.11
CA LEU A 107 14.94 20.11 1.84
C LEU A 107 15.95 19.80 0.72
N ASP A 108 17.06 20.55 0.68
CA ASP A 108 18.10 20.37 -0.33
C ASP A 108 18.85 19.04 -0.18
N GLU A 109 19.09 18.61 1.06
CA GLU A 109 19.65 17.27 1.33
C GLU A 109 18.71 16.16 0.87
N VAL A 110 17.41 16.23 1.19
CA VAL A 110 16.41 15.27 0.72
C VAL A 110 16.35 15.23 -0.79
N TYR A 111 16.31 16.40 -1.45
CA TYR A 111 16.31 16.48 -2.90
C TYR A 111 17.55 15.79 -3.51
N ASN A 112 18.75 16.08 -2.99
CA ASN A 112 20.00 15.49 -3.47
C ASN A 112 20.05 13.96 -3.26
N ILE A 113 19.59 13.48 -2.12
CA ILE A 113 19.53 12.03 -1.82
C ILE A 113 18.62 11.33 -2.82
N ILE A 114 17.39 11.80 -2.98
CA ILE A 114 16.40 11.15 -3.85
C ILE A 114 16.84 11.18 -5.32
N THR A 115 17.32 12.34 -5.81
CA THR A 115 17.75 12.46 -7.20
C THR A 115 18.99 11.62 -7.51
N SER A 116 19.91 11.49 -6.54
CA SER A 116 21.06 10.58 -6.64
C SER A 116 20.61 9.11 -6.75
N GLU A 117 19.67 8.68 -5.93
CA GLU A 117 19.15 7.30 -5.98
C GLU A 117 18.37 7.03 -7.27
N CYS A 118 17.50 7.95 -7.70
CA CYS A 118 16.79 7.85 -8.97
C CYS A 118 17.76 7.72 -10.16
N THR A 119 18.85 8.48 -10.14
CA THR A 119 19.87 8.44 -11.20
C THR A 119 20.61 7.09 -11.21
N LYS A 120 21.00 6.57 -10.04
CA LYS A 120 21.66 5.25 -9.93
C LYS A 120 20.78 4.11 -10.43
N GLN A 121 19.49 4.21 -10.23
CA GLN A 121 18.52 3.17 -10.59
C GLN A 121 17.90 3.38 -11.98
N ASN A 122 18.27 4.44 -12.70
CA ASN A 122 17.70 4.87 -14.00
C ASN A 122 16.18 5.10 -13.93
N GLU A 123 15.71 5.74 -12.85
CA GLU A 123 14.29 6.06 -12.62
C GLU A 123 13.94 7.44 -13.18
N GLU A 124 13.95 7.56 -14.51
CA GLU A 124 13.70 8.83 -15.23
C GLU A 124 12.35 9.46 -14.88
N PHE A 125 11.30 8.64 -14.75
CA PHE A 125 9.95 9.12 -14.45
C PHE A 125 9.89 9.84 -13.09
N LEU A 126 10.45 9.23 -12.06
CA LEU A 126 10.45 9.81 -10.72
C LEU A 126 11.38 11.02 -10.65
N LEU A 127 12.56 10.95 -11.30
CA LEU A 127 13.51 12.04 -11.39
C LEU A 127 12.90 13.29 -12.04
N GLU A 128 12.16 13.13 -13.14
CA GLU A 128 11.45 14.23 -13.81
C GLU A 128 10.43 14.91 -12.88
N ILE A 129 9.63 14.11 -12.18
CA ILE A 129 8.65 14.63 -11.22
C ILE A 129 9.34 15.42 -10.11
N ILE A 130 10.36 14.84 -9.47
CA ILE A 130 11.07 15.46 -8.34
C ILE A 130 11.69 16.78 -8.77
N ASN A 131 12.45 16.80 -9.87
CA ASN A 131 13.08 18.03 -10.40
C ASN A 131 12.05 19.13 -10.65
N LYS A 132 10.95 18.79 -11.33
CA LYS A 132 9.89 19.74 -11.63
C LYS A 132 9.24 20.34 -10.37
N GLN A 133 8.98 19.52 -9.35
CA GLN A 133 8.36 20.01 -8.13
C GLN A 133 9.35 20.81 -7.27
N TYR A 134 10.63 20.43 -7.24
CA TYR A 134 11.67 21.17 -6.56
C TYR A 134 11.86 22.57 -7.15
N GLU A 135 12.02 22.67 -8.47
CA GLU A 135 12.12 23.97 -9.18
C GLU A 135 10.89 24.85 -8.95
N LYS A 136 9.71 24.24 -8.88
CA LYS A 136 8.47 24.95 -8.58
C LYS A 136 8.44 25.49 -7.14
N ALA A 137 8.91 24.69 -6.19
CA ALA A 137 8.98 25.08 -4.78
C ALA A 137 9.99 26.19 -4.54
N LYS A 138 11.17 26.13 -5.19
CA LYS A 138 12.24 27.14 -5.08
C LYS A 138 11.86 28.54 -5.58
N LYS A 139 10.75 28.69 -6.31
CA LYS A 139 10.20 30.00 -6.70
C LYS A 139 9.48 30.73 -5.55
N ASN A 140 9.28 30.07 -4.42
CA ASN A 140 8.63 30.63 -3.24
C ASN A 140 9.68 31.05 -2.20
N ASP A 141 9.26 31.87 -1.22
CA ASP A 141 10.11 32.24 -0.08
C ASP A 141 10.50 31.02 0.76
N GLU A 142 11.69 31.06 1.35
CA GLU A 142 12.27 29.93 2.08
C GLU A 142 11.33 29.23 3.08
N PRO A 143 10.56 29.92 3.93
CA PRO A 143 9.69 29.23 4.90
C PRO A 143 8.64 28.33 4.26
N TYR A 144 8.28 28.60 3.00
CA TYR A 144 7.23 27.89 2.28
C TYR A 144 7.74 26.82 1.32
N GLN A 145 9.04 26.81 0.98
CA GLN A 145 9.61 25.88 0.00
C GLN A 145 9.37 24.43 0.37
N PHE A 146 9.58 24.06 1.62
CA PHE A 146 9.34 22.72 2.14
C PHE A 146 7.88 22.27 1.94
N ASN A 147 6.93 23.07 2.45
CA ASN A 147 5.52 22.74 2.35
C ASN A 147 5.05 22.65 0.89
N MET A 148 5.53 23.53 0.04
CA MET A 148 5.17 23.55 -1.38
C MET A 148 5.75 22.34 -2.12
N PHE A 149 7.02 21.99 -1.85
CA PHE A 149 7.66 20.83 -2.46
C PHE A 149 6.88 19.54 -2.15
N PHE A 150 6.67 19.23 -0.87
CA PHE A 150 5.99 18.00 -0.48
C PHE A 150 4.52 17.98 -0.88
N THR A 151 3.82 19.11 -0.83
CA THR A 151 2.44 19.22 -1.32
C THR A 151 2.35 18.88 -2.81
N PHE A 152 3.19 19.51 -3.64
CA PHE A 152 3.18 19.27 -5.09
C PHE A 152 3.65 17.86 -5.44
N LEU A 153 4.69 17.37 -4.76
CA LEU A 153 5.21 16.02 -4.95
C LEU A 153 4.13 14.99 -4.63
N ARG A 154 3.52 15.07 -3.45
CA ARG A 154 2.45 14.17 -2.99
C ARG A 154 1.27 14.18 -3.95
N VAL A 155 0.72 15.35 -4.30
CA VAL A 155 -0.41 15.44 -5.24
C VAL A 155 -0.07 14.81 -6.59
N THR A 156 1.14 15.04 -7.10
CA THR A 156 1.57 14.48 -8.38
C THR A 156 1.72 12.97 -8.32
N LEU A 157 2.40 12.45 -7.30
CA LEU A 157 2.59 11.02 -7.11
C LEU A 157 1.26 10.30 -6.88
N VAL A 158 0.46 10.78 -5.93
CA VAL A 158 -0.86 10.18 -5.64
C VAL A 158 -1.72 10.11 -6.90
N THR A 159 -1.80 11.20 -7.68
CA THR A 159 -2.59 11.23 -8.92
C THR A 159 -2.13 10.17 -9.92
N ASN A 160 -0.81 10.04 -10.09
CA ASN A 160 -0.24 9.06 -11.03
C ASN A 160 -0.44 7.63 -10.55
N PHE A 161 -0.15 7.35 -9.27
CA PHE A 161 -0.26 6.00 -8.71
C PHE A 161 -1.71 5.54 -8.60
N VAL A 162 -2.65 6.42 -8.20
CA VAL A 162 -4.09 6.10 -8.17
C VAL A 162 -4.58 5.72 -9.57
N LYS A 163 -4.19 6.48 -10.59
CA LYS A 163 -4.53 6.12 -11.97
C LYS A 163 -3.97 4.75 -12.36
N HIS A 164 -2.70 4.50 -12.07
CA HIS A 164 -2.05 3.23 -12.37
C HIS A 164 -2.75 2.04 -11.69
N VAL A 165 -2.97 2.10 -10.38
CA VAL A 165 -3.61 0.99 -9.65
C VAL A 165 -5.06 0.78 -10.07
N SER A 166 -5.78 1.84 -10.44
CA SER A 166 -7.13 1.75 -10.99
C SER A 166 -7.14 1.00 -12.33
N ASP A 167 -6.20 1.32 -13.22
CA ASP A 167 -6.06 0.63 -14.51
C ASP A 167 -5.70 -0.85 -14.30
N VAL A 168 -4.77 -1.15 -13.37
CA VAL A 168 -4.40 -2.54 -13.01
C VAL A 168 -5.59 -3.30 -12.43
N PHE A 169 -6.36 -2.68 -11.53
CA PHE A 169 -7.56 -3.30 -10.93
C PHE A 169 -8.60 -3.62 -12.00
N ILE A 170 -8.93 -2.64 -12.86
CA ILE A 170 -9.93 -2.82 -13.92
C ILE A 170 -9.48 -3.91 -14.91
N LYS A 171 -8.22 -3.90 -15.32
CA LYS A 171 -7.66 -4.91 -16.24
C LYS A 171 -7.73 -6.33 -15.66
N ASN A 172 -7.56 -6.47 -14.36
CA ASN A 172 -7.51 -7.77 -13.67
C ASN A 172 -8.77 -8.07 -12.85
N HIS A 173 -9.85 -7.29 -13.00
CA HIS A 173 -11.06 -7.41 -12.15
C HIS A 173 -11.59 -8.84 -12.09
N LYS A 174 -11.60 -9.58 -13.20
CA LYS A 174 -12.07 -10.96 -13.24
C LYS A 174 -11.26 -11.86 -12.28
N ALA A 175 -9.94 -11.85 -12.39
CA ALA A 175 -9.05 -12.63 -11.52
C ALA A 175 -9.16 -12.20 -10.05
N ILE A 176 -9.35 -10.89 -9.78
CA ILE A 176 -9.54 -10.34 -8.43
C ILE A 176 -10.86 -10.89 -7.83
N PHE A 177 -11.97 -10.83 -8.56
CA PHE A 177 -13.26 -11.32 -8.09
C PHE A 177 -13.36 -12.84 -8.00
N GLU A 178 -12.62 -13.57 -8.86
CA GLU A 178 -12.50 -15.04 -8.79
C GLU A 178 -11.49 -15.48 -7.69
N GLY A 179 -10.71 -14.54 -7.11
CA GLY A 179 -9.75 -14.80 -6.04
C GLY A 179 -8.42 -15.41 -6.50
N SER A 180 -8.13 -15.40 -7.80
CA SER A 180 -6.89 -15.94 -8.38
C SER A 180 -5.76 -14.91 -8.52
N PHE A 181 -6.02 -13.62 -8.28
CA PHE A 181 -5.02 -12.56 -8.38
C PHE A 181 -4.10 -12.55 -7.15
N ASN A 182 -2.85 -12.98 -7.32
CA ASN A 182 -1.88 -13.23 -6.23
C ASN A 182 -0.76 -12.15 -6.20
N HIS A 183 -1.14 -10.87 -6.26
CA HIS A 183 -0.21 -9.74 -6.27
C HIS A 183 -0.76 -8.53 -5.53
N ALA A 184 0.12 -7.56 -5.15
CA ALA A 184 -0.33 -6.19 -4.92
C ALA A 184 -0.61 -5.49 -6.26
N LEU A 185 -1.51 -4.51 -6.26
CA LEU A 185 -1.81 -3.75 -7.48
C LEU A 185 -0.60 -2.95 -7.98
N LEU A 186 0.17 -2.35 -7.06
CA LEU A 186 1.38 -1.59 -7.38
C LEU A 186 2.51 -2.46 -7.92
N GLU A 187 2.63 -3.70 -7.43
CA GLU A 187 3.73 -4.61 -7.75
C GLU A 187 3.43 -5.56 -8.93
N TYR A 188 2.23 -5.48 -9.52
CA TYR A 188 1.79 -6.45 -10.54
C TYR A 188 2.59 -6.38 -11.82
N ASP A 189 2.80 -5.19 -12.34
CA ASP A 189 3.52 -4.97 -13.61
C ASP A 189 4.96 -4.52 -13.35
N LYS A 190 5.88 -5.50 -13.31
CA LYS A 190 7.32 -5.25 -13.09
C LYS A 190 8.00 -4.46 -14.22
N THR A 191 7.34 -4.31 -15.36
CA THR A 191 7.85 -3.50 -16.48
C THR A 191 7.37 -2.05 -16.42
N SER A 192 6.39 -1.79 -15.58
CA SER A 192 5.84 -0.45 -15.39
C SER A 192 6.85 0.49 -14.72
N LYS A 193 6.88 1.73 -15.19
CA LYS A 193 7.61 2.82 -14.52
C LYS A 193 7.15 3.06 -13.07
N TYR A 194 5.95 2.64 -12.70
CA TYR A 194 5.42 2.74 -11.35
C TYR A 194 5.90 1.63 -10.41
N TYR A 195 6.34 0.49 -10.95
CA TYR A 195 6.91 -0.58 -10.14
C TYR A 195 8.32 -0.23 -9.64
N LYS A 196 9.05 0.52 -10.45
CA LYS A 196 10.43 0.93 -10.15
C LYS A 196 10.48 2.20 -9.27
N ALA A 197 9.52 3.10 -9.43
CA ALA A 197 9.40 4.31 -8.61
C ALA A 197 8.95 4.04 -7.18
#